data_92bf8caa599b41236e01c428bdedb4a9
#
_entry.id   92bf8caa599b41236e01c428bdedb4a9
#
_cell.length_a   1.000
_cell.length_b   1.000
_cell.length_c   1.000
_cell.angle_alpha   90.00
_cell.angle_beta   90.00
_cell.angle_gamma   90.00
#
_symmetry.space_group_name_H-M   'P 1'
#
loop_
_entity.id
_entity.type
_entity.pdbx_description
1 polymer ?
#
loop_
_entity_poly.entity_id
_entity_poly.type
_entity_poly.pdbx_seq_one_letter_code
_entity_poly.pdbx_strand_id
1 'polypeptide(L)'
;MKILKDDIKKYLPHREPFLFVDEVLNINKNSDIHAKKYISDQEYFLKGHFPGNPIFPGVIIIEALGQASGILGFVSMGKTPEEGSIYVLAWVDKVRFRKRVRPGDNIDLYSTVVSEKRGIWKFDCKAELNDELVCSAIILCADRKAL
;
A
#
# COMPACT_ATOMS: atom_id res chain seq x y z
N MET A 1 16.20 5.19 0.82
CA MET A 1 15.61 6.54 0.68
C MET A 1 14.35 6.61 1.54
N LYS A 2 14.19 7.68 2.28
CA LYS A 2 13.02 7.90 3.13
C LYS A 2 12.09 8.91 2.46
N ILE A 3 10.77 8.68 2.50
CA ILE A 3 9.79 9.61 1.93
C ILE A 3 8.81 9.97 3.03
N LEU A 4 8.71 11.26 3.34
CA LEU A 4 7.76 11.76 4.34
C LEU A 4 6.38 11.95 3.72
N LYS A 5 5.35 12.00 4.56
CA LYS A 5 3.95 12.02 4.15
C LYS A 5 3.64 13.05 3.05
N ASP A 6 4.13 14.27 3.19
CA ASP A 6 3.84 15.33 2.22
C ASP A 6 4.45 15.04 0.84
N ASP A 7 5.52 14.27 0.78
CA ASP A 7 6.18 13.92 -0.48
C ASP A 7 5.62 12.65 -1.11
N ILE A 8 4.86 11.85 -0.38
CA ILE A 8 4.23 10.65 -0.92
C ILE A 8 3.30 11.01 -2.09
N LYS A 9 2.64 12.15 -2.02
CA LYS A 9 1.73 12.63 -3.07
C LYS A 9 2.41 12.84 -4.42
N LYS A 10 3.73 12.95 -4.43
CA LYS A 10 4.50 13.03 -5.68
C LYS A 10 4.57 11.69 -6.42
N TYR A 11 4.38 10.59 -5.70
CA TYR A 11 4.50 9.23 -6.21
C TYR A 11 3.19 8.46 -6.25
N LEU A 12 2.09 9.04 -5.75
CA LEU A 12 0.77 8.44 -5.77
C LEU A 12 -0.27 9.45 -6.23
N PRO A 13 -1.20 9.04 -7.11
CA PRO A 13 -2.33 9.90 -7.48
C PRO A 13 -3.39 10.00 -6.39
N HIS A 14 -3.40 9.06 -5.46
CA HIS A 14 -4.36 8.99 -4.35
C HIS A 14 -4.29 10.22 -3.46
N ARG A 15 -5.43 10.61 -2.92
CA ARG A 15 -5.54 11.75 -1.99
C ARG A 15 -6.46 11.39 -0.83
N GLU A 16 -6.36 12.15 0.26
CA GLU A 16 -7.25 12.00 1.40
C GLU A 16 -8.72 12.09 0.93
N PRO A 17 -9.62 11.24 1.41
CA PRO A 17 -9.44 10.27 2.50
C PRO A 17 -8.99 8.87 2.04
N PHE A 18 -8.48 8.70 0.83
CA PHE A 18 -8.09 7.40 0.26
C PHE A 18 -6.58 7.25 0.08
N LEU A 19 -5.79 7.95 0.87
CA LEU A 19 -4.34 7.81 0.90
C LEU A 19 -3.96 7.04 2.17
N PHE A 20 -3.46 5.81 2.01
CA PHE A 20 -3.26 4.89 3.13
C PHE A 20 -1.79 4.57 3.43
N VAL A 21 -0.87 5.37 2.94
CA VAL A 21 0.55 5.29 3.28
C VAL A 21 0.94 6.59 3.95
N ASP A 22 1.46 6.51 5.18
CA ASP A 22 1.81 7.71 5.94
C ASP A 22 3.28 8.10 5.79
N GLU A 23 4.17 7.12 5.65
CA GLU A 23 5.57 7.40 5.36
C GLU A 23 6.25 6.17 4.75
N VAL A 24 7.33 6.40 4.04
CA VAL A 24 8.21 5.36 3.54
C VAL A 24 9.50 5.41 4.37
N LEU A 25 9.82 4.30 5.05
CA LEU A 25 11.01 4.21 5.88
C LEU A 25 12.25 3.89 5.03
N ASN A 26 12.08 3.03 4.04
CA ASN A 26 13.15 2.67 3.12
C ASN A 26 12.58 2.16 1.81
N ILE A 27 13.29 2.44 0.73
CA ILE A 27 12.92 1.96 -0.60
C ILE A 27 14.18 1.68 -1.40
N ASN A 28 14.22 0.52 -2.06
CA ASN A 28 15.30 0.11 -2.95
C ASN A 28 14.71 -0.13 -4.34
N LYS A 29 15.13 0.66 -5.32
CA LYS A 29 14.64 0.57 -6.71
C LYS A 29 14.67 -0.86 -7.21
N ASN A 30 13.60 -1.26 -7.90
CA ASN A 30 13.45 -2.57 -8.51
C ASN A 30 13.53 -3.74 -7.51
N SER A 31 13.44 -3.48 -6.23
CA SER A 31 13.59 -4.48 -5.19
C SER A 31 12.43 -4.43 -4.19
N ASP A 32 12.48 -3.51 -3.23
CA ASP A 32 11.53 -3.54 -2.12
C ASP A 32 11.25 -2.17 -1.53
N ILE A 33 10.18 -2.13 -0.73
CA ILE A 33 9.78 -0.96 0.04
C ILE A 33 9.33 -1.39 1.44
N HIS A 34 9.67 -0.56 2.42
CA HIS A 34 9.12 -0.62 3.78
C HIS A 34 8.45 0.71 4.08
N ALA A 35 7.15 0.67 4.29
CA ALA A 35 6.34 1.86 4.56
C ALA A 35 5.53 1.66 5.83
N LYS A 36 4.84 2.72 6.27
CA LYS A 36 3.98 2.68 7.46
C LYS A 36 2.63 3.29 7.20
N LYS A 37 1.62 2.72 7.89
CA LYS A 37 0.29 3.29 8.01
C LYS A 37 -0.05 3.38 9.50
N TYR A 38 -0.39 4.58 9.95
CA TYR A 38 -0.87 4.84 11.31
C TYR A 38 -2.39 4.83 11.30
N ILE A 39 -2.99 3.92 12.08
CA ILE A 39 -4.44 3.77 12.10
C ILE A 39 -5.05 4.80 13.03
N SER A 40 -5.74 5.78 12.46
CA SER A 40 -6.43 6.83 13.20
C SER A 40 -7.86 6.38 13.55
N ASP A 41 -8.39 6.86 14.67
CA ASP A 41 -9.80 6.70 15.03
C ASP A 41 -10.72 7.59 14.17
N GLN A 42 -10.13 8.50 13.37
CA GLN A 42 -10.85 9.39 12.46
C GLN A 42 -11.02 8.81 11.04
N GLU A 43 -10.60 7.58 10.78
CA GLU A 43 -10.84 6.93 9.50
C GLU A 43 -12.35 6.82 9.25
N TYR A 44 -12.82 7.38 8.14
CA TYR A 44 -14.26 7.59 7.89
C TYR A 44 -15.10 6.30 7.88
N PHE A 45 -14.51 5.17 7.54
CA PHE A 45 -15.21 3.88 7.43
C PHE A 45 -15.34 3.13 8.76
N LEU A 46 -14.66 3.55 9.82
CA LEU A 46 -14.65 2.80 11.09
C LEU A 46 -15.98 2.78 11.79
N LYS A 47 -16.80 3.83 11.63
CA LYS A 47 -18.13 3.91 12.25
C LYS A 47 -19.03 2.76 11.83
N GLY A 48 -18.91 2.31 10.59
CA GLY A 48 -19.66 1.20 10.06
C GLY A 48 -18.97 -0.15 10.19
N HIS A 49 -17.70 -0.17 10.53
CA HIS A 49 -16.90 -1.41 10.56
C HIS A 49 -16.13 -1.56 11.89
N PHE A 50 -16.77 -1.81 13.01
CA PHE A 50 -18.19 -2.00 13.22
C PHE A 50 -18.69 -1.06 14.31
N PRO A 51 -19.99 -0.74 14.39
CA PRO A 51 -20.52 0.16 15.42
C PRO A 51 -20.08 -0.28 16.83
N GLY A 52 -19.44 0.63 17.57
CA GLY A 52 -18.92 0.34 18.90
C GLY A 52 -17.70 -0.59 18.97
N ASN A 53 -17.24 -1.11 17.84
CA ASN A 53 -16.10 -2.02 17.76
C ASN A 53 -15.30 -1.75 16.48
N PRO A 54 -14.53 -0.65 16.44
CA PRO A 54 -13.82 -0.26 15.22
C PRO A 54 -12.68 -1.23 14.90
N ILE A 55 -12.75 -1.77 13.69
CA ILE A 55 -11.72 -2.66 13.14
C ILE A 55 -11.33 -2.11 11.77
N PHE A 56 -10.04 -1.93 11.55
CA PHE A 56 -9.56 -1.46 10.25
C PHE A 56 -9.82 -2.55 9.21
N PRO A 57 -10.59 -2.26 8.14
CA PRO A 57 -10.98 -3.30 7.17
C PRO A 57 -9.79 -3.96 6.50
N GLY A 58 -9.81 -5.29 6.42
CA GLY A 58 -8.73 -6.03 5.77
C GLY A 58 -8.54 -5.64 4.30
N VAL A 59 -9.64 -5.34 3.59
CA VAL A 59 -9.54 -4.90 2.18
C VAL A 59 -8.82 -3.56 2.03
N ILE A 60 -8.89 -2.70 3.05
CA ILE A 60 -8.13 -1.43 3.05
C ILE A 60 -6.65 -1.69 3.34
N ILE A 61 -6.31 -2.72 4.10
CA ILE A 61 -4.90 -3.13 4.26
C ILE A 61 -4.34 -3.56 2.91
N ILE A 62 -5.09 -4.32 2.13
CA ILE A 62 -4.70 -4.70 0.77
C ILE A 62 -4.50 -3.44 -0.09
N GLU A 63 -5.41 -2.46 0.01
CA GLU A 63 -5.26 -1.20 -0.71
C GLU A 63 -3.98 -0.46 -0.29
N ALA A 64 -3.69 -0.41 1.01
CA ALA A 64 -2.46 0.21 1.52
C ALA A 64 -1.20 -0.49 0.98
N LEU A 65 -1.21 -1.81 0.92
CA LEU A 65 -0.12 -2.59 0.31
C LEU A 65 0.01 -2.30 -1.19
N GLY A 66 -1.10 -2.15 -1.89
CA GLY A 66 -1.11 -1.75 -3.29
C GLY A 66 -0.53 -0.35 -3.50
N GLN A 67 -0.84 0.59 -2.61
CA GLN A 67 -0.29 1.94 -2.67
C GLN A 67 1.22 1.94 -2.40
N ALA A 68 1.69 1.20 -1.40
CA ALA A 68 3.12 1.05 -1.14
C ALA A 68 3.83 0.46 -2.37
N SER A 69 3.21 -0.55 -2.99
CA SER A 69 3.73 -1.16 -4.22
C SER A 69 3.77 -0.16 -5.38
N GLY A 70 2.74 0.69 -5.48
CA GLY A 70 2.70 1.76 -6.49
C GLY A 70 3.84 2.75 -6.32
N ILE A 71 4.14 3.15 -5.09
CA ILE A 71 5.29 4.02 -4.81
C ILE A 71 6.58 3.35 -5.29
N LEU A 72 6.76 2.08 -4.95
CA LEU A 72 7.93 1.31 -5.39
C LEU A 72 8.03 1.26 -6.91
N GLY A 73 6.92 1.05 -7.60
CA GLY A 73 6.88 1.03 -9.06
C GLY A 73 7.28 2.38 -9.68
N PHE A 74 6.69 3.47 -9.20
CA PHE A 74 7.01 4.82 -9.72
C PHE A 74 8.48 5.18 -9.47
N VAL A 75 8.98 4.95 -8.27
CA VAL A 75 10.39 5.20 -7.95
C VAL A 75 11.30 4.35 -8.84
N SER A 76 10.95 3.09 -9.04
CA SER A 76 11.74 2.16 -9.86
C SER A 76 11.79 2.58 -11.32
N MET A 77 10.70 3.14 -11.86
CA MET A 77 10.64 3.63 -13.23
C MET A 77 11.25 5.04 -13.39
N GLY A 78 11.48 5.74 -12.29
CA GLY A 78 11.87 7.14 -12.35
C GLY A 78 10.77 8.06 -12.90
N LYS A 79 9.51 7.69 -12.68
CA LYS A 79 8.33 8.43 -13.16
C LYS A 79 7.45 8.88 -12.00
N THR A 80 6.55 9.81 -12.31
CA THR A 80 5.54 10.29 -11.36
C THR A 80 4.16 10.21 -12.00
N PRO A 81 3.07 10.23 -11.21
CA PRO A 81 1.71 10.25 -11.76
C PRO A 81 1.45 11.43 -12.70
N GLU A 82 2.11 12.57 -12.48
CA GLU A 82 1.96 13.76 -13.33
C GLU A 82 2.38 13.50 -14.78
N GLU A 83 3.20 12.50 -15.02
CA GLU A 83 3.64 12.12 -16.37
C GLU A 83 2.60 11.23 -17.08
N GLY A 84 1.39 11.12 -16.52
CA GLY A 84 0.27 10.43 -17.16
C GLY A 84 0.17 8.94 -16.85
N SER A 85 1.03 8.43 -16.00
CA SER A 85 0.99 7.03 -15.56
C SER A 85 0.23 6.91 -14.24
N ILE A 86 -0.63 5.91 -14.14
CA ILE A 86 -1.34 5.56 -12.91
C ILE A 86 -1.25 4.06 -12.74
N TYR A 87 -0.86 3.61 -11.55
CA TYR A 87 -0.96 2.21 -11.21
C TYR A 87 -2.35 1.88 -10.71
N VAL A 88 -2.99 0.96 -11.39
CA VAL A 88 -4.29 0.43 -11.00
C VAL A 88 -4.06 -0.94 -10.37
N LEU A 89 -4.73 -1.18 -9.25
CA LEU A 89 -4.76 -2.52 -8.66
C LEU A 89 -5.52 -3.43 -9.61
N ALA A 90 -4.80 -4.31 -10.29
CA ALA A 90 -5.38 -5.11 -11.36
C ALA A 90 -5.81 -6.49 -10.88
N TRP A 91 -5.13 -7.03 -9.87
CA TRP A 91 -5.37 -8.41 -9.46
C TRP A 91 -4.74 -8.67 -8.10
N VAL A 92 -5.41 -9.49 -7.27
CA VAL A 92 -4.93 -9.87 -5.94
C VAL A 92 -5.12 -11.36 -5.78
N ASP A 93 -4.09 -12.04 -5.27
CA ASP A 93 -4.11 -13.48 -5.07
C ASP A 93 -3.47 -13.86 -3.74
N LYS A 94 -3.77 -15.05 -3.27
CA LYS A 94 -3.19 -15.64 -2.05
C LYS A 94 -3.33 -14.70 -0.85
N VAL A 95 -4.47 -14.05 -0.74
CA VAL A 95 -4.76 -13.13 0.36
C VAL A 95 -5.02 -13.93 1.63
N ARG A 96 -4.33 -13.54 2.71
CA ARG A 96 -4.55 -14.11 4.05
C ARG A 96 -4.58 -13.01 5.07
N PHE A 97 -5.64 -13.00 5.89
CA PHE A 97 -5.77 -12.10 7.03
C PHE A 97 -5.56 -12.91 8.30
N ARG A 98 -4.59 -12.49 9.13
CA ARG A 98 -4.21 -13.25 10.31
C ARG A 98 -4.46 -12.54 11.63
N LYS A 99 -4.56 -11.23 11.63
CA LYS A 99 -4.71 -10.41 12.84
C LYS A 99 -5.55 -9.20 12.57
N ARG A 100 -6.39 -8.83 13.53
CA ARG A 100 -7.19 -7.60 13.44
C ARG A 100 -6.34 -6.38 13.76
N VAL A 101 -6.64 -5.28 13.09
CA VAL A 101 -5.99 -3.99 13.27
C VAL A 101 -7.02 -2.99 13.76
N ARG A 102 -6.66 -2.19 14.76
CA ARG A 102 -7.56 -1.26 15.43
C ARG A 102 -6.96 0.14 15.47
N PRO A 103 -7.78 1.19 15.75
CA PRO A 103 -7.28 2.54 15.96
C PRO A 103 -6.17 2.54 17.03
N GLY A 104 -5.10 3.29 16.76
CA GLY A 104 -3.91 3.34 17.61
C GLY A 104 -2.81 2.39 17.17
N ASP A 105 -3.12 1.40 16.35
CA ASP A 105 -2.10 0.50 15.80
C ASP A 105 -1.32 1.18 14.68
N ASN A 106 -0.05 0.87 14.59
CA ASN A 106 0.84 1.32 13.52
C ASN A 106 1.32 0.10 12.78
N ILE A 107 0.90 -0.06 11.52
CA ILE A 107 1.27 -1.23 10.74
C ILE A 107 2.42 -0.93 9.81
N ASP A 108 3.29 -1.92 9.66
CA ASP A 108 4.38 -1.92 8.69
C ASP A 108 3.88 -2.55 7.40
N LEU A 109 4.18 -1.89 6.27
CA LEU A 109 3.79 -2.34 4.94
C LEU A 109 5.07 -2.70 4.18
N TYR A 110 5.14 -3.94 3.71
CA TYR A 110 6.28 -4.44 2.93
C TYR A 110 5.81 -4.89 1.56
N SER A 111 6.55 -4.52 0.54
CA SER A 111 6.31 -4.99 -0.82
C SER A 111 7.64 -5.28 -1.50
N THR A 112 7.72 -6.40 -2.19
CA THR A 112 8.90 -6.82 -2.93
C THR A 112 8.52 -7.09 -4.38
N VAL A 113 9.29 -6.56 -5.33
CA VAL A 113 9.05 -6.81 -6.76
C VAL A 113 9.36 -8.28 -7.05
N VAL A 114 8.39 -8.99 -7.61
CA VAL A 114 8.56 -10.35 -8.13
C VAL A 114 8.89 -10.32 -9.61
N SER A 115 8.16 -9.50 -10.37
CA SER A 115 8.38 -9.39 -11.82
C SER A 115 7.78 -8.10 -12.35
N GLU A 116 8.29 -7.67 -13.51
CA GLU A 116 7.71 -6.57 -14.29
C GLU A 116 7.76 -6.98 -15.75
N LYS A 117 6.63 -6.86 -16.45
CA LYS A 117 6.52 -7.17 -17.88
C LYS A 117 5.51 -6.21 -18.52
N ARG A 118 6.00 -5.35 -19.41
CA ARG A 118 5.13 -4.46 -20.22
C ARG A 118 4.20 -3.58 -19.37
N GLY A 119 4.71 -3.04 -18.28
CA GLY A 119 3.92 -2.18 -17.40
C GLY A 119 3.04 -2.93 -16.41
N ILE A 120 3.14 -4.25 -16.36
CA ILE A 120 2.44 -5.08 -15.36
C ILE A 120 3.45 -5.52 -14.31
N TRP A 121 3.24 -5.07 -13.09
CA TRP A 121 4.13 -5.32 -11.95
C TRP A 121 3.48 -6.32 -11.00
N LYS A 122 4.24 -7.33 -10.62
CA LYS A 122 3.82 -8.30 -9.61
C LYS A 122 4.64 -8.10 -8.35
N PHE A 123 3.94 -8.01 -7.21
CA PHE A 123 4.56 -7.78 -5.92
C PHE A 123 4.16 -8.86 -4.91
N ASP A 124 5.12 -9.25 -4.09
CA ASP A 124 4.87 -10.06 -2.89
C ASP A 124 4.77 -9.11 -1.70
N CYS A 125 3.61 -9.08 -1.03
CA CYS A 125 3.28 -8.07 -0.03
C CYS A 125 2.92 -8.68 1.30
N LYS A 126 3.29 -7.97 2.38
CA LYS A 126 2.84 -8.31 3.73
C LYS A 126 2.70 -7.07 4.58
N ALA A 127 1.77 -7.12 5.54
CA ALA A 127 1.63 -6.13 6.59
C ALA A 127 1.91 -6.78 7.93
N GLU A 128 2.59 -6.05 8.81
CA GLU A 128 2.94 -6.52 10.15
C GLU A 128 2.55 -5.50 11.20
N LEU A 129 2.24 -5.99 12.41
CA LEU A 129 1.99 -5.17 13.58
C LEU A 129 2.87 -5.72 14.71
N ASN A 130 3.80 -4.90 15.22
CA ASN A 130 4.76 -5.32 16.25
C ASN A 130 5.46 -6.64 15.87
N ASP A 131 5.95 -6.72 14.63
CA ASP A 131 6.66 -7.86 14.06
C ASP A 131 5.80 -9.14 13.88
N GLU A 132 4.48 -9.05 14.10
CA GLU A 132 3.57 -10.15 13.83
C GLU A 132 2.85 -9.95 12.49
N LEU A 133 2.73 -11.01 11.72
CA LEU A 133 2.05 -10.97 10.43
C LEU A 133 0.56 -10.68 10.61
N VAL A 134 0.09 -9.61 9.96
CA VAL A 134 -1.31 -9.18 9.94
C VAL A 134 -2.01 -9.69 8.69
N CYS A 135 -1.34 -9.50 7.54
CA CYS A 135 -1.92 -9.78 6.23
C CYS A 135 -0.80 -10.07 5.25
N SER A 136 -1.05 -10.96 4.30
CA SER A 136 -0.15 -11.22 3.18
C SER A 136 -0.96 -11.35 1.90
N ALA A 137 -0.34 -11.01 0.76
CA ALA A 137 -0.99 -11.09 -0.55
C ALA A 137 0.03 -10.99 -1.67
N ILE A 138 -0.32 -11.55 -2.82
CA ILE A 138 0.36 -11.26 -4.09
C ILE A 138 -0.50 -10.23 -4.80
N ILE A 139 0.09 -9.13 -5.22
CA ILE A 139 -0.63 -8.01 -5.84
C ILE A 139 -0.04 -7.75 -7.22
N LEU A 140 -0.92 -7.62 -8.22
CA LEU A 140 -0.57 -7.09 -9.52
C LEU A 140 -1.06 -5.65 -9.63
N CYS A 141 -0.16 -4.77 -10.01
CA CYS A 141 -0.50 -3.41 -10.39
C CYS A 141 -0.15 -3.22 -11.86
N ALA A 142 -1.02 -2.54 -12.59
CA ALA A 142 -0.79 -2.27 -14.00
C ALA A 142 -0.75 -0.77 -14.23
N ASP A 143 0.19 -0.33 -15.07
CA ASP A 143 0.14 1.02 -15.62
C ASP A 143 -1.16 1.13 -16.42
N ARG A 144 -1.90 2.22 -16.24
CA ARG A 144 -3.18 2.43 -16.94
C ARG A 144 -3.09 2.23 -18.44
N LYS A 145 -1.93 2.53 -19.03
CA LYS A 145 -1.71 2.35 -20.47
C LYS A 145 -1.58 0.88 -20.87
N ALA A 146 -1.37 -0.02 -19.92
CA ALA A 146 -1.22 -1.46 -20.18
C ALA A 146 -2.56 -2.22 -20.04
N LEU A 147 -3.63 -1.56 -19.60
CA LEU A 147 -4.95 -2.19 -19.43
C LEU A 147 -5.84 -2.02 -20.67
#